data_8107d5007236b2cf227509f523046495
#
_entry.id   8107d5007236b2cf227509f523046495
#
_cell.length_a   1.000
_cell.length_b   1.000
_cell.length_c   1.000
_cell.angle_alpha   90.00
_cell.angle_beta   90.00
_cell.angle_gamma   90.00
#
_symmetry.space_group_name_H-M   'P 1'
#
loop_
_entity.id
_entity.type
_entity.pdbx_description
1 polymer ?
#
loop_
_entity_poly.entity_id
_entity_poly.type
_entity_poly.pdbx_seq_one_letter_code
_entity_poly.pdbx_strand_id
1 'polypeptide(L)'
;MTVFKLDPAPTFDASVDVPVHGSEAVKVKFTFKHRSREQLEEFMQSMVGKSNAEAVMDVASGWELTDEFNAENINKLCNNYMGAAYAIAQTYFAEIRQARLGN
;
A
#
# COMPACT_ATOMS: atom_id res chain seq x y z
N MET A 1 -20.49 -15.45 6.60
CA MET A 1 -20.16 -15.02 7.96
C MET A 1 -18.65 -15.02 8.17
N THR A 2 -18.13 -13.96 8.77
CA THR A 2 -16.70 -13.85 9.03
C THR A 2 -16.38 -14.48 10.38
N VAL A 3 -15.41 -15.38 10.40
CA VAL A 3 -14.91 -15.96 11.64
C VAL A 3 -13.77 -15.07 12.16
N PHE A 4 -13.93 -14.58 13.38
CA PHE A 4 -12.90 -13.74 13.98
C PHE A 4 -11.71 -14.58 14.40
N LYS A 5 -10.52 -14.14 14.04
CA LYS A 5 -9.26 -14.81 14.39
C LYS A 5 -8.36 -13.81 15.09
N LEU A 6 -7.67 -14.30 16.12
CA LEU A 6 -6.70 -13.44 16.82
C LEU A 6 -5.48 -13.14 15.94
N ASP A 7 -5.13 -14.10 15.09
CA ASP A 7 -4.04 -13.92 14.14
C ASP A 7 -4.64 -13.73 12.74
N PRO A 8 -4.67 -12.49 12.25
CA PRO A 8 -5.26 -12.23 10.93
C PRO A 8 -4.37 -12.77 9.81
N ALA A 9 -4.93 -12.79 8.60
CA ALA A 9 -4.16 -13.20 7.43
C ALA A 9 -2.95 -12.28 7.27
N PRO A 10 -1.84 -12.80 6.71
CA PRO A 10 -0.61 -12.01 6.58
C PRO A 10 -0.71 -10.87 5.56
N THR A 11 -1.72 -10.89 4.70
CA THR A 11 -1.92 -9.84 3.70
C THR A 11 -3.39 -9.48 3.61
N PHE A 12 -3.66 -8.31 3.02
CA PHE A 12 -5.02 -7.89 2.70
C PHE A 12 -4.99 -7.04 1.43
N ASP A 13 -6.11 -7.04 0.72
CA ASP A 13 -6.23 -6.26 -0.52
C ASP A 13 -6.95 -4.95 -0.26
N ALA A 14 -6.51 -3.89 -0.92
CA ALA A 14 -7.19 -2.60 -0.89
C ALA A 14 -6.92 -1.84 -2.16
N SER A 15 -7.89 -1.05 -2.59
CA SER A 15 -7.75 -0.23 -3.79
C SER A 15 -7.14 1.13 -3.44
N VAL A 16 -6.16 1.53 -4.23
CA VAL A 16 -5.50 2.83 -4.10
C VAL A 16 -5.97 3.72 -5.24
N ASP A 17 -6.39 4.93 -4.91
CA ASP A 17 -6.73 5.92 -5.93
C ASP A 17 -5.47 6.65 -6.33
N VAL A 18 -4.88 6.25 -7.46
CA VAL A 18 -3.63 6.84 -7.96
C VAL A 18 -3.96 8.12 -8.70
N PRO A 19 -3.46 9.28 -8.24
CA PRO A 19 -3.74 10.54 -8.93
C PRO A 19 -3.11 10.57 -10.32
N VAL A 20 -3.90 11.01 -11.30
CA VAL A 20 -3.44 11.14 -12.68
C VAL A 20 -3.66 12.59 -13.11
N HIS A 21 -2.57 13.24 -13.54
CA HIS A 21 -2.65 14.64 -13.94
C HIS A 21 -3.67 14.83 -15.06
N GLY A 22 -4.58 15.77 -14.85
CA GLY A 22 -5.57 16.13 -15.88
C GLY A 22 -6.73 15.15 -16.04
N SER A 23 -6.86 14.18 -15.16
CA SER A 23 -7.97 13.24 -15.23
C SER A 23 -8.35 12.76 -13.83
N GLU A 24 -9.38 11.90 -13.77
CA GLU A 24 -9.78 11.32 -12.51
C GLU A 24 -8.74 10.31 -12.05
N ALA A 25 -8.66 10.13 -10.73
CA ALA A 25 -7.77 9.12 -10.16
C ALA A 25 -8.15 7.72 -10.67
N VAL A 26 -7.14 6.89 -10.85
CA VAL A 26 -7.34 5.51 -11.31
C VAL A 26 -7.20 4.57 -10.12
N LYS A 27 -8.17 3.68 -9.96
CA LYS A 27 -8.12 2.70 -8.87
C LYS A 27 -7.22 1.53 -9.26
N VAL A 28 -6.24 1.24 -8.40
CA VAL A 28 -5.35 0.10 -8.57
C VAL A 28 -5.38 -0.71 -7.30
N LYS A 29 -5.69 -1.99 -7.41
CA LYS A 29 -5.74 -2.86 -6.24
C LYS A 29 -4.33 -3.32 -5.88
N PHE A 30 -3.98 -3.15 -4.62
CA PHE A 30 -2.71 -3.61 -4.08
C PHE A 30 -2.96 -4.70 -3.05
N THR A 31 -2.02 -5.62 -2.96
CA THR A 31 -1.98 -6.59 -1.87
C THR A 31 -0.99 -6.07 -0.85
N PHE A 32 -1.48 -5.72 0.33
CA PHE A 32 -0.69 -5.11 1.39
C PHE A 32 -0.31 -6.12 2.46
N LYS A 33 0.80 -5.86 3.13
CA LYS A 33 1.28 -6.70 4.22
C LYS A 33 0.65 -6.27 5.53
N HIS A 34 0.12 -7.24 6.29
CA HIS A 34 -0.42 -6.93 7.61
C HIS A 34 0.72 -6.66 8.59
N ARG A 35 0.51 -5.71 9.50
CA ARG A 35 1.41 -5.45 10.62
C ARG A 35 0.60 -5.24 11.88
N SER A 36 1.10 -5.76 12.99
CA SER A 36 0.53 -5.47 14.30
C SER A 36 0.87 -4.04 14.67
N ARG A 37 0.27 -3.52 15.75
CA ARG A 37 0.58 -2.17 16.21
C ARG A 37 2.07 -2.01 16.48
N GLU A 38 2.67 -2.97 17.15
CA GLU A 38 4.09 -2.92 17.46
C GLU A 38 4.95 -2.92 16.20
N GLN A 39 4.60 -3.80 15.25
CA GLN A 39 5.30 -3.87 13.98
C GLN A 39 5.14 -2.59 13.17
N LEU A 40 3.96 -1.98 13.24
CA LEU A 40 3.72 -0.74 12.51
C LEU A 40 4.54 0.40 13.08
N GLU A 41 4.67 0.47 14.40
CA GLU A 41 5.50 1.49 15.04
C GLU A 41 6.96 1.35 14.64
N GLU A 42 7.46 0.13 14.62
CA GLU A 42 8.83 -0.14 14.18
C GLU A 42 9.01 0.24 12.72
N PHE A 43 8.03 -0.09 11.88
CA PHE A 43 8.08 0.23 10.46
C PHE A 43 8.14 1.74 10.26
N MET A 44 7.31 2.50 10.98
CA MET A 44 7.29 3.95 10.85
C MET A 44 8.63 4.58 11.19
N GLN A 45 9.29 4.04 12.23
CA GLN A 45 10.62 4.52 12.60
C GLN A 45 11.66 4.18 11.54
N SER A 46 11.50 3.06 10.85
CA SER A 46 12.44 2.61 9.84
C SER A 46 12.30 3.32 8.50
N MET A 47 11.24 4.12 8.33
CA MET A 47 10.96 4.78 7.04
C MET A 47 11.93 5.91 6.73
N VAL A 48 12.60 6.44 7.74
CA VAL A 48 13.51 7.57 7.54
C VAL A 48 14.64 7.17 6.60
N GLY A 49 14.82 7.93 5.53
CA GLY A 49 15.89 7.70 4.57
C GLY A 49 15.57 6.69 3.48
N LYS A 50 14.39 6.08 3.51
CA LYS A 50 14.01 5.12 2.46
C LYS A 50 13.47 5.85 1.23
N SER A 51 13.76 5.28 0.05
CA SER A 51 13.18 5.79 -1.18
C SER A 51 11.72 5.40 -1.27
N ASN A 52 10.98 6.04 -2.20
CA ASN A 52 9.58 5.70 -2.43
C ASN A 52 9.41 4.24 -2.80
N ALA A 53 10.29 3.71 -3.66
CA ALA A 53 10.21 2.31 -4.07
C ALA A 53 10.40 1.38 -2.89
N GLU A 54 11.37 1.68 -2.02
CA GLU A 54 11.62 0.87 -0.83
C GLU A 54 10.42 0.88 0.11
N ALA A 55 9.83 2.07 0.32
CA ALA A 55 8.67 2.19 1.19
C ALA A 55 7.48 1.39 0.66
N VAL A 56 7.25 1.44 -0.65
CA VAL A 56 6.15 0.69 -1.26
C VAL A 56 6.39 -0.81 -1.15
N MET A 57 7.63 -1.26 -1.39
CA MET A 57 7.98 -2.67 -1.24
C MET A 57 7.80 -3.16 0.20
N ASP A 58 7.95 -2.26 1.16
CA ASP A 58 7.77 -2.62 2.57
C ASP A 58 6.30 -2.76 2.97
N VAL A 59 5.39 -2.04 2.32
CA VAL A 59 3.97 -2.10 2.68
C VAL A 59 3.17 -3.06 1.81
N ALA A 60 3.63 -3.36 0.60
CA ALA A 60 2.87 -4.18 -0.34
C ALA A 60 3.68 -5.36 -0.84
N SER A 61 2.98 -6.42 -1.22
CA SER A 61 3.60 -7.61 -1.81
C SER A 61 3.17 -7.84 -3.25
N GLY A 62 2.20 -7.07 -3.75
CA GLY A 62 1.74 -7.22 -5.12
C GLY A 62 0.73 -6.17 -5.51
N TRP A 63 0.37 -6.15 -6.79
CA TRP A 63 -0.67 -5.30 -7.35
C TRP A 63 -1.36 -6.02 -8.49
N GLU A 64 -2.47 -5.46 -8.98
CA GLU A 64 -3.21 -6.10 -10.05
C GLU A 64 -2.75 -5.70 -11.46
N LEU A 65 -1.71 -4.88 -11.56
CA LEU A 65 -1.20 -4.46 -12.87
C LEU A 65 -0.52 -5.62 -13.58
N THR A 66 -0.48 -5.55 -14.93
CA THR A 66 0.16 -6.59 -15.72
C THR A 66 1.69 -6.55 -15.59
N ASP A 67 2.23 -5.39 -15.25
CA ASP A 67 3.67 -5.26 -15.03
C ASP A 67 4.07 -5.96 -13.75
N GLU A 68 5.24 -6.56 -13.74
CA GLU A 68 5.72 -7.27 -12.56
C GLU A 68 5.87 -6.33 -11.37
N PHE A 69 5.47 -6.78 -10.18
CA PHE A 69 5.61 -6.01 -8.95
C PHE A 69 7.05 -6.12 -8.47
N ASN A 70 7.86 -5.10 -8.77
CA ASN A 70 9.27 -5.06 -8.36
C ASN A 70 9.70 -3.61 -8.18
N ALA A 71 10.89 -3.42 -7.62
CA ALA A 71 11.38 -2.07 -7.32
C ALA A 71 11.51 -1.21 -8.56
N GLU A 72 11.92 -1.77 -9.68
CA GLU A 72 12.07 -1.02 -10.91
C GLU A 72 10.74 -0.46 -11.40
N ASN A 73 9.71 -1.29 -11.42
CA ASN A 73 8.39 -0.86 -11.88
C ASN A 73 7.71 0.08 -10.89
N ILE A 74 7.96 -0.10 -9.60
CA ILE A 74 7.45 0.82 -8.58
C ILE A 74 8.10 2.18 -8.74
N ASN A 75 9.40 2.20 -8.99
CA ASN A 75 10.12 3.46 -9.25
C ASN A 75 9.55 4.17 -10.47
N LYS A 76 9.26 3.40 -11.52
CA LYS A 76 8.67 3.94 -12.74
C LYS A 76 7.31 4.56 -12.46
N LEU A 77 6.49 3.87 -11.68
CA LEU A 77 5.18 4.38 -11.27
C LEU A 77 5.32 5.70 -10.51
N CYS A 78 6.21 5.73 -9.52
CA CYS A 78 6.38 6.91 -8.67
C CYS A 78 6.99 8.08 -9.42
N ASN A 79 7.84 7.81 -10.40
CA ASN A 79 8.43 8.87 -11.23
C ASN A 79 7.42 9.47 -12.19
N ASN A 80 6.54 8.64 -12.73
CA ASN A 80 5.56 9.10 -13.73
C ASN A 80 4.29 9.65 -13.09
N TYR A 81 3.98 9.21 -11.88
CA TYR A 81 2.79 9.66 -11.15
C TYR A 81 3.23 10.06 -9.76
N MET A 82 3.60 11.32 -9.61
CA MET A 82 4.28 11.80 -8.41
C MET A 82 3.46 11.66 -7.12
N GLY A 83 2.15 11.59 -7.22
CA GLY A 83 1.29 11.38 -6.06
C GLY A 83 1.08 9.93 -5.69
N ALA A 84 1.61 8.98 -6.47
CA ALA A 84 1.32 7.56 -6.28
C ALA A 84 1.85 7.02 -4.95
N ALA A 85 3.10 7.33 -4.61
CA ALA A 85 3.69 6.82 -3.37
C ALA A 85 2.91 7.27 -2.14
N TYR A 86 2.53 8.54 -2.12
CA TYR A 86 1.75 9.10 -1.03
C TYR A 86 0.37 8.44 -0.95
N ALA A 87 -0.30 8.25 -2.08
CA ALA A 87 -1.61 7.61 -2.12
C ALA A 87 -1.54 6.18 -1.61
N ILE A 88 -0.50 5.44 -1.99
CA ILE A 88 -0.29 4.07 -1.54
C ILE A 88 -0.08 4.04 -0.02
N ALA A 89 0.78 4.92 0.49
CA ALA A 89 1.06 4.97 1.93
C ALA A 89 -0.17 5.37 2.73
N GLN A 90 -0.91 6.37 2.28
CA GLN A 90 -2.12 6.80 2.96
C GLN A 90 -3.16 5.69 3.02
N THR A 91 -3.35 4.99 1.91
CA THR A 91 -4.30 3.89 1.85
C THR A 91 -3.88 2.79 2.83
N TYR A 92 -2.60 2.45 2.84
CA TYR A 92 -2.09 1.43 3.74
C TYR A 92 -2.37 1.78 5.20
N PHE A 93 -1.99 2.99 5.63
CA PHE A 93 -2.18 3.37 7.03
C PHE A 93 -3.64 3.48 7.41
N ALA A 94 -4.48 3.96 6.51
CA ALA A 94 -5.91 4.04 6.78
C ALA A 94 -6.54 2.66 6.96
N GLU A 95 -6.16 1.71 6.10
CA GLU A 95 -6.70 0.37 6.15
C GLU A 95 -6.22 -0.41 7.36
N ILE A 96 -4.92 -0.28 7.69
CA ILE A 96 -4.35 -1.07 8.76
C ILE A 96 -4.73 -0.55 10.15
N ARG A 97 -4.93 0.76 10.29
CA ARG A 97 -5.31 1.35 11.57
C ARG A 97 -6.80 1.24 11.87
N GLN A 98 -7.62 1.23 10.85
CA GLN A 98 -9.07 1.18 10.99
C GLN A 98 -9.64 0.20 9.99
N ALA A 99 -10.34 -0.79 10.49
CA ALA A 99 -11.08 -1.67 9.61
C ALA A 99 -12.20 -0.86 8.98
N ARG A 100 -12.16 -0.65 7.69
CA ARG A 100 -13.17 0.11 6.97
C ARG A 100 -14.36 -0.76 6.63
N LEU A 101 -15.54 -0.23 6.93
CA LEU A 101 -16.78 -0.96 6.66
C LEU A 101 -17.24 -0.66 5.24
N GLY A 102 -17.30 -1.69 4.40
CA GLY A 102 -17.95 -1.64 3.12
C GLY A 102 -17.42 -0.61 2.14
N ASN A 103 -16.23 -0.20 2.28
CA ASN A 103 -15.68 0.82 1.38
C ASN A 103 -14.85 0.23 0.29
#